data_fc70e290c249a2ccb490b1db9f3cd2ba
#
_entry.id   fc70e290c249a2ccb490b1db9f3cd2ba
#
_cell.length_a   1.000
_cell.length_b   1.000
_cell.length_c   1.000
_cell.angle_alpha   90.00
_cell.angle_beta   90.00
_cell.angle_gamma   90.00
#
_symmetry.space_group_name_H-M   'P 1'
#
loop_
_entity.id
_entity.type
_entity.pdbx_description
1 polymer ?
#
loop_
_entity_poly.entity_id
_entity_poly.type
_entity_poly.pdbx_seq_one_letter_code
_entity_poly.pdbx_strand_id
1 'polypeptide(L)'
;MDSVGKFSRAFRALAVILPIAVLLPTLCAAADLPPNGRAMAAEQALPDRVLIVATKEAPPFAMKGPDGSWQGIGIDLWRHIAGHLHLHYRFVEVRTVPDLLKAASDGSADAAVAAITVTASRAQTVDFTQPFYETGLGVAVRGELANWVPVARAFFSINFLRAMLVLIGIALFVGILIWLFERRANDHFSGHPIRGMTSGIWWSAVAMTQAGAAQNAPASLPGRLLAVVWMIASIVVIAVFTASVTSAITTHQLQSIVQNVDDLRSLRVGVVEGSSSVDFLDAQRITHEVFRDPEAGLRAVEAGTIDAFVYDRPLLTWIVRQKFSRLQVLRVTFDQQNYAVALPPDSMLRVPLDIALLADVDSEWWDQVLYRYLGMAEVEPGNKSAWRSEGNSAR
;
A
#
# COMPACT_ATOMS: atom_id res chain seq x y z
N MET A 1 -48.53 -25.25 -17.55
CA MET A 1 -49.59 -24.43 -18.15
C MET A 1 -48.84 -23.36 -18.88
N ASP A 2 -48.47 -23.65 -20.13
CA ASP A 2 -49.15 -23.31 -21.38
C ASP A 2 -48.92 -21.84 -21.71
N SER A 3 -48.41 -21.39 -22.84
CA SER A 3 -48.39 -21.87 -24.22
C SER A 3 -47.53 -20.92 -25.00
N VAL A 4 -46.56 -21.32 -25.83
CA VAL A 4 -46.66 -21.71 -27.24
C VAL A 4 -47.20 -20.63 -28.20
N GLY A 5 -46.44 -20.33 -29.23
CA GLY A 5 -46.90 -19.86 -30.50
C GLY A 5 -45.96 -18.87 -31.16
N LYS A 6 -44.96 -19.20 -31.95
CA LYS A 6 -44.96 -19.61 -33.38
C LYS A 6 -45.78 -18.68 -34.27
N PHE A 7 -45.09 -18.01 -35.21
CA PHE A 7 -45.43 -17.88 -36.65
C PHE A 7 -44.34 -17.01 -37.30
N SER A 8 -43.41 -17.45 -38.06
CA SER A 8 -43.39 -18.16 -39.35
C SER A 8 -43.86 -17.32 -40.57
N ARG A 9 -42.86 -17.01 -41.37
CA ARG A 9 -42.78 -17.07 -42.85
C ARG A 9 -43.54 -16.08 -43.72
N ALA A 10 -42.73 -15.55 -44.57
CA ALA A 10 -42.93 -15.43 -46.04
C ALA A 10 -43.53 -14.12 -46.57
N PHE A 11 -42.82 -13.41 -47.38
CA PHE A 11 -43.11 -13.48 -48.81
C PHE A 11 -42.01 -12.85 -49.66
N ARG A 12 -41.71 -13.51 -50.70
CA ARG A 12 -40.77 -13.22 -51.81
C ARG A 12 -41.32 -12.15 -52.77
N ALA A 13 -40.36 -11.49 -53.38
CA ALA A 13 -40.24 -11.33 -54.84
C ALA A 13 -40.71 -10.01 -55.52
N LEU A 14 -39.89 -9.62 -56.46
CA LEU A 14 -40.08 -8.87 -57.73
C LEU A 14 -39.93 -7.35 -57.57
N ALA A 15 -39.26 -6.63 -58.41
CA ALA A 15 -38.53 -6.81 -59.66
C ALA A 15 -37.70 -5.58 -59.97
N VAL A 16 -36.55 -5.78 -60.52
CA VAL A 16 -35.92 -5.11 -61.64
C VAL A 16 -36.60 -3.82 -62.15
N ILE A 17 -35.88 -2.70 -62.06
CA ILE A 17 -35.77 -1.67 -63.13
C ILE A 17 -34.43 -0.98 -62.98
N LEU A 18 -33.56 -1.12 -63.98
CA LEU A 18 -32.41 -0.29 -64.27
C LEU A 18 -32.92 0.93 -65.10
N PRO A 19 -32.38 2.11 -64.91
CA PRO A 19 -31.69 2.73 -66.04
C PRO A 19 -30.39 3.42 -65.64
N ILE A 20 -29.33 3.09 -66.35
CA ILE A 20 -28.42 3.96 -67.10
C ILE A 20 -28.53 5.43 -66.76
N ALA A 21 -27.51 5.94 -66.08
CA ALA A 21 -27.17 7.34 -66.17
C ALA A 21 -25.67 7.59 -65.92
N VAL A 22 -25.00 7.84 -67.00
CA VAL A 22 -24.01 8.86 -67.22
C VAL A 22 -22.80 8.92 -66.27
N LEU A 23 -21.70 8.41 -66.76
CA LEU A 23 -20.35 8.76 -66.35
C LEU A 23 -20.15 10.29 -66.51
N LEU A 24 -19.95 10.95 -65.39
CA LEU A 24 -19.19 12.22 -65.31
C LEU A 24 -17.92 11.93 -64.47
N PRO A 25 -16.74 12.17 -65.00
CA PRO A 25 -15.55 12.17 -64.20
C PRO A 25 -15.52 13.45 -63.35
N THR A 26 -15.98 13.36 -62.11
CA THR A 26 -15.64 14.38 -61.12
C THR A 26 -14.16 14.27 -60.87
N LEU A 27 -13.42 15.21 -61.42
CA LEU A 27 -12.06 15.54 -61.11
C LEU A 27 -12.01 15.87 -59.61
N CYS A 28 -11.70 14.86 -58.78
CA CYS A 28 -11.39 15.10 -57.38
C CYS A 28 -10.01 15.77 -57.37
N ALA A 29 -10.02 17.09 -57.30
CA ALA A 29 -8.84 17.86 -56.92
C ALA A 29 -8.43 17.30 -55.57
N ALA A 30 -7.37 16.50 -55.51
CA ALA A 30 -6.67 16.23 -54.28
C ALA A 30 -6.21 17.57 -53.74
N ALA A 31 -6.95 18.10 -52.76
CA ALA A 31 -6.45 19.14 -51.93
C ALA A 31 -5.23 18.50 -51.23
N ASP A 32 -4.04 18.95 -51.59
CA ASP A 32 -2.83 18.72 -50.84
C ASP A 32 -3.07 19.21 -49.40
N LEU A 33 -3.44 18.29 -48.52
CA LEU A 33 -3.36 18.52 -47.10
C LEU A 33 -1.87 18.72 -46.81
N PRO A 34 -1.49 19.83 -46.18
CA PRO A 34 -0.10 20.03 -45.84
C PRO A 34 0.38 18.83 -44.98
N PRO A 35 1.57 18.30 -45.26
CA PRO A 35 2.10 17.17 -44.51
C PRO A 35 2.15 17.54 -43.05
N ASN A 36 1.35 16.84 -42.27
CA ASN A 36 1.40 16.70 -40.81
C ASN A 36 2.07 17.86 -40.04
N GLY A 37 1.27 18.79 -39.57
CA GLY A 37 1.71 19.83 -38.63
C GLY A 37 2.28 19.24 -37.31
N ARG A 38 2.21 17.92 -37.09
CA ARG A 38 2.88 17.23 -35.99
C ARG A 38 4.38 16.95 -36.24
N ALA A 39 4.80 16.85 -37.50
CA ALA A 39 6.22 16.64 -37.81
C ALA A 39 7.04 17.95 -37.70
N MET A 40 6.41 19.12 -37.83
CA MET A 40 7.13 20.38 -37.69
C MET A 40 7.22 20.88 -36.22
N ALA A 41 6.45 20.32 -35.29
CA ALA A 41 6.59 20.65 -33.87
C ALA A 41 7.79 19.93 -33.19
N ALA A 42 8.39 18.94 -33.86
CA ALA A 42 9.49 18.15 -33.29
C ALA A 42 10.89 18.73 -33.58
N GLU A 43 11.00 19.81 -34.36
CA GLU A 43 12.27 20.42 -34.71
C GLU A 43 12.44 21.86 -34.14
N GLN A 44 11.80 22.12 -33.00
CA GLN A 44 12.18 23.29 -32.21
C GLN A 44 13.51 22.94 -31.55
N ALA A 45 14.61 23.56 -32.05
CA ALA A 45 15.94 23.36 -31.50
C ALA A 45 15.93 23.61 -29.99
N LEU A 46 16.34 22.58 -29.22
CA LEU A 46 16.50 22.72 -27.77
C LEU A 46 17.44 23.86 -27.44
N PRO A 47 17.27 24.55 -26.30
CA PRO A 47 18.09 25.69 -25.97
C PRO A 47 19.57 25.33 -25.85
N ASP A 48 20.45 25.93 -26.65
CA ASP A 48 21.89 25.77 -26.56
C ASP A 48 22.48 26.71 -25.47
N ARG A 49 21.97 26.59 -24.26
CA ARG A 49 22.43 27.30 -23.07
C ARG A 49 22.38 26.42 -21.84
N VAL A 50 23.11 26.79 -20.82
CA VAL A 50 23.04 26.10 -19.53
C VAL A 50 21.69 26.37 -18.86
N LEU A 51 20.88 25.34 -18.71
CA LEU A 51 19.57 25.39 -18.04
C LEU A 51 19.74 25.50 -16.52
N ILE A 52 18.86 26.25 -15.90
CA ILE A 52 18.75 26.35 -14.44
C ILE A 52 17.70 25.37 -13.98
N VAL A 53 18.09 24.37 -13.19
CA VAL A 53 17.18 23.36 -12.63
C VAL A 53 17.06 23.58 -11.14
N ALA A 54 15.92 24.10 -10.72
CA ALA A 54 15.64 24.27 -9.29
C ALA A 54 15.38 22.91 -8.62
N THR A 55 15.94 22.71 -7.45
CA THR A 55 15.71 21.53 -6.63
C THR A 55 15.72 21.85 -5.16
N LYS A 56 15.12 20.97 -4.33
CA LYS A 56 15.15 21.08 -2.87
C LYS A 56 15.41 19.71 -2.25
N GLU A 57 15.88 19.71 -1.03
CA GLU A 57 16.05 18.47 -0.29
C GLU A 57 14.70 17.78 -0.03
N ALA A 58 14.52 16.61 -0.61
CA ALA A 58 13.31 15.78 -0.55
C ALA A 58 13.69 14.29 -0.75
N PRO A 59 14.40 13.68 0.22
CA PRO A 59 14.84 12.30 0.10
C PRO A 59 13.64 11.33 0.06
N PRO A 60 13.68 10.26 -0.78
CA PRO A 60 14.81 9.83 -1.63
C PRO A 60 14.82 10.41 -3.05
N PHE A 61 13.98 11.40 -3.39
CA PHE A 61 13.86 11.94 -4.76
C PHE A 61 14.95 12.96 -5.10
N ALA A 62 15.32 13.80 -4.14
CA ALA A 62 16.42 14.75 -4.25
C ALA A 62 17.11 14.89 -2.89
N MET A 63 18.39 14.60 -2.82
CA MET A 63 19.18 14.67 -1.59
C MET A 63 20.64 14.96 -1.93
N LYS A 64 21.38 15.48 -0.96
CA LYS A 64 22.82 15.70 -1.10
C LYS A 64 23.60 14.46 -0.70
N GLY A 65 24.53 14.06 -1.59
CA GLY A 65 25.51 13.04 -1.27
C GLY A 65 26.57 13.53 -0.30
N PRO A 66 27.45 12.63 0.15
CA PRO A 66 28.56 12.99 1.05
C PRO A 66 29.56 13.99 0.45
N ASP A 67 29.65 14.04 -0.88
CA ASP A 67 30.46 14.95 -1.67
C ASP A 67 29.76 16.28 -1.99
N GLY A 68 28.54 16.48 -1.51
CA GLY A 68 27.70 17.64 -1.78
C GLY A 68 27.00 17.61 -3.15
N SER A 69 27.19 16.57 -3.95
CA SER A 69 26.46 16.41 -5.22
C SER A 69 25.01 16.03 -4.97
N TRP A 70 24.15 16.47 -5.87
CA TRP A 70 22.74 16.06 -5.84
C TRP A 70 22.59 14.62 -6.32
N GLN A 71 21.78 13.82 -5.65
CA GLN A 71 21.41 12.44 -6.01
C GLN A 71 19.97 12.16 -5.61
N GLY A 72 19.39 11.07 -6.10
CA GLY A 72 18.01 10.68 -5.79
C GLY A 72 17.22 10.34 -7.03
N ILE A 73 16.04 9.77 -6.85
CA ILE A 73 15.19 9.24 -7.93
C ILE A 73 14.92 10.30 -9.00
N GLY A 74 14.45 11.49 -8.60
CA GLY A 74 14.16 12.58 -9.55
C GLY A 74 15.41 13.20 -10.15
N ILE A 75 16.50 13.27 -9.39
CA ILE A 75 17.79 13.80 -9.86
C ILE A 75 18.43 12.86 -10.89
N ASP A 76 18.40 11.54 -10.62
CA ASP A 76 18.98 10.55 -11.54
C ASP A 76 18.14 10.48 -12.83
N LEU A 77 16.79 10.59 -12.72
CA LEU A 77 15.91 10.71 -13.89
C LEU A 77 16.27 11.93 -14.74
N TRP A 78 16.38 13.10 -14.11
CA TRP A 78 16.75 14.32 -14.83
C TRP A 78 18.10 14.19 -15.55
N ARG A 79 19.11 13.62 -14.87
CA ARG A 79 20.43 13.38 -15.49
C ARG A 79 20.34 12.48 -16.71
N HIS A 80 19.57 11.41 -16.61
CA HIS A 80 19.41 10.45 -17.68
C HIS A 80 18.74 11.09 -18.90
N ILE A 81 17.63 11.77 -18.69
CA ILE A 81 16.89 12.49 -19.74
C ILE A 81 17.74 13.61 -20.35
N ALA A 82 18.39 14.42 -19.51
CA ALA A 82 19.25 15.50 -19.97
C ALA A 82 20.43 14.99 -20.79
N GLY A 83 20.98 13.81 -20.45
CA GLY A 83 22.00 13.13 -21.25
C GLY A 83 21.52 12.72 -22.63
N HIS A 84 20.31 12.13 -22.72
CA HIS A 84 19.70 11.74 -24.00
C HIS A 84 19.36 12.94 -24.89
N LEU A 85 18.92 14.04 -24.28
CA LEU A 85 18.55 15.27 -24.98
C LEU A 85 19.74 16.23 -25.18
N HIS A 86 20.94 15.85 -24.75
CA HIS A 86 22.18 16.68 -24.81
C HIS A 86 22.02 18.06 -24.15
N LEU A 87 21.26 18.14 -23.06
CA LEU A 87 21.01 19.39 -22.33
C LEU A 87 22.17 19.71 -21.38
N HIS A 88 22.63 20.93 -21.41
CA HIS A 88 23.54 21.48 -20.42
C HIS A 88 22.77 22.14 -19.30
N TYR A 89 23.03 21.77 -18.04
CA TYR A 89 22.27 22.29 -16.90
C TYR A 89 23.11 22.43 -15.63
N ARG A 90 22.60 23.18 -14.67
CA ARG A 90 23.08 23.23 -13.28
C ARG A 90 21.92 23.22 -12.30
N PHE A 91 22.12 22.57 -11.18
CA PHE A 91 21.13 22.60 -10.09
C PHE A 91 21.29 23.86 -9.25
N VAL A 92 20.13 24.42 -8.84
CA VAL A 92 20.02 25.53 -7.90
C VAL A 92 19.10 25.09 -6.77
N GLU A 93 19.61 25.18 -5.54
CA GLU A 93 18.85 24.78 -4.35
C GLU A 93 17.87 25.87 -3.92
N VAL A 94 16.65 25.45 -3.58
CA VAL A 94 15.65 26.28 -2.92
C VAL A 94 15.14 25.59 -1.67
N ARG A 95 14.45 26.31 -0.78
CA ARG A 95 14.11 25.77 0.54
C ARG A 95 12.77 25.03 0.59
N THR A 96 11.78 25.51 -0.13
CA THR A 96 10.39 25.03 0.00
C THR A 96 9.82 24.62 -1.35
N VAL A 97 8.72 23.86 -1.34
CA VAL A 97 7.98 23.55 -2.59
C VAL A 97 7.38 24.80 -3.23
N PRO A 98 6.79 25.76 -2.47
CA PRO A 98 6.39 27.03 -3.03
C PRO A 98 7.51 27.79 -3.73
N ASP A 99 8.74 27.78 -3.20
CA ASP A 99 9.90 28.42 -3.85
C ASP A 99 10.27 27.72 -5.18
N LEU A 100 10.18 26.37 -5.23
CA LEU A 100 10.37 25.61 -6.48
C LEU A 100 9.38 26.00 -7.56
N LEU A 101 8.07 26.04 -7.19
CA LEU A 101 7.00 26.39 -8.10
C LEU A 101 7.12 27.86 -8.54
N LYS A 102 7.51 28.75 -7.65
CA LYS A 102 7.75 30.15 -7.96
C LYS A 102 8.90 30.28 -8.96
N ALA A 103 10.02 29.59 -8.73
CA ALA A 103 11.17 29.64 -9.63
C ALA A 103 10.83 29.12 -11.04
N ALA A 104 9.96 28.10 -11.15
CA ALA A 104 9.44 27.66 -12.44
C ALA A 104 8.46 28.68 -13.04
N SER A 105 7.51 29.22 -12.27
CA SER A 105 6.46 30.10 -12.77
C SER A 105 6.99 31.47 -13.23
N ASP A 106 8.01 32.04 -12.58
CA ASP A 106 8.62 33.32 -12.93
C ASP A 106 9.78 33.20 -13.94
N GLY A 107 10.11 31.95 -14.36
CA GLY A 107 11.16 31.68 -15.34
C GLY A 107 12.58 31.84 -14.81
N SER A 108 12.78 32.00 -13.49
CA SER A 108 14.11 32.01 -12.87
C SER A 108 14.77 30.62 -12.88
N ALA A 109 13.96 29.58 -13.04
CA ALA A 109 14.40 28.23 -13.35
C ALA A 109 13.71 27.70 -14.60
N ASP A 110 14.46 26.96 -15.44
CA ASP A 110 13.94 26.32 -16.65
C ASP A 110 13.17 25.04 -16.36
N ALA A 111 13.46 24.43 -15.22
CA ALA A 111 12.78 23.25 -14.70
C ALA A 111 12.90 23.19 -13.18
N ALA A 112 11.96 22.54 -12.52
CA ALA A 112 12.05 22.23 -11.10
C ALA A 112 11.87 20.70 -10.89
N VAL A 113 12.86 20.07 -10.26
CA VAL A 113 12.97 18.62 -10.10
C VAL A 113 13.13 18.28 -8.63
N ALA A 114 12.10 17.65 -8.06
CA ALA A 114 12.07 17.10 -6.70
C ALA A 114 10.87 16.16 -6.58
N ALA A 115 10.39 15.88 -5.36
CA ALA A 115 9.08 15.27 -5.12
C ALA A 115 8.01 16.36 -5.25
N ILE A 116 7.57 16.69 -6.46
CA ILE A 116 6.59 17.73 -6.71
C ILE A 116 5.28 17.09 -7.15
N THR A 117 4.30 17.13 -6.27
CA THR A 117 2.95 16.64 -6.55
C THR A 117 2.23 17.52 -7.54
N VAL A 118 1.65 16.93 -8.58
CA VAL A 118 0.76 17.60 -9.52
C VAL A 118 -0.58 17.84 -8.84
N THR A 119 -0.98 19.09 -8.71
CA THR A 119 -2.31 19.49 -8.21
C THR A 119 -2.95 20.50 -9.13
N ALA A 120 -4.29 20.56 -9.11
CA ALA A 120 -5.03 21.51 -9.95
C ALA A 120 -4.66 22.98 -9.66
N SER A 121 -4.39 23.32 -8.39
CA SER A 121 -3.95 24.66 -8.00
C SER A 121 -2.59 25.01 -8.55
N ARG A 122 -1.63 24.08 -8.49
CA ARG A 122 -0.27 24.29 -9.00
C ARG A 122 -0.22 24.35 -10.53
N ALA A 123 -1.06 23.55 -11.21
CA ALA A 123 -1.15 23.54 -12.66
C ALA A 123 -1.74 24.84 -13.26
N GLN A 124 -2.27 25.75 -12.42
CA GLN A 124 -2.67 27.08 -12.85
C GLN A 124 -1.49 28.06 -12.99
N THR A 125 -0.36 27.74 -12.39
CA THR A 125 0.81 28.63 -12.31
C THR A 125 2.06 28.11 -13.02
N VAL A 126 2.16 26.80 -13.19
CA VAL A 126 3.28 26.12 -13.85
C VAL A 126 2.76 25.01 -14.76
N ASP A 127 3.55 24.68 -15.78
CA ASP A 127 3.33 23.47 -16.56
C ASP A 127 3.98 22.29 -15.88
N PHE A 128 3.43 21.09 -16.12
CA PHE A 128 3.98 19.84 -15.66
C PHE A 128 4.29 18.92 -16.85
N THR A 129 5.34 18.14 -16.71
CA THR A 129 5.58 16.99 -17.58
C THR A 129 4.59 15.87 -17.29
N GLN A 130 4.63 14.79 -18.11
CA GLN A 130 4.02 13.53 -17.71
C GLN A 130 4.56 13.10 -16.34
N PRO A 131 3.72 12.46 -15.50
CA PRO A 131 4.16 11.95 -14.22
C PRO A 131 5.23 10.87 -14.36
N PHE A 132 6.25 10.91 -13.50
CA PHE A 132 7.29 9.88 -13.46
C PHE A 132 7.17 8.94 -12.26
N TYR A 133 6.36 9.29 -11.27
CA TYR A 133 6.16 8.47 -10.07
C TYR A 133 4.77 8.67 -9.49
N GLU A 134 4.09 7.55 -9.18
CA GLU A 134 2.80 7.54 -8.50
C GLU A 134 2.98 7.24 -7.03
N THR A 135 2.27 7.95 -6.19
CA THR A 135 2.34 7.82 -4.74
C THR A 135 1.02 8.27 -4.07
N GLY A 136 1.07 8.55 -2.80
CA GLY A 136 -0.01 9.14 -2.03
C GLY A 136 0.47 9.61 -0.67
N LEU A 137 -0.44 10.14 0.12
CA LEU A 137 -0.17 10.60 1.47
C LEU A 137 -0.09 9.40 2.42
N GLY A 138 1.00 9.32 3.16
CA GLY A 138 1.21 8.39 4.25
C GLY A 138 0.95 9.03 5.61
N VAL A 139 0.79 8.21 6.62
CA VAL A 139 0.60 8.64 8.00
C VAL A 139 1.67 8.01 8.88
N ALA A 140 2.46 8.82 9.55
CA ALA A 140 3.36 8.37 10.59
C ALA A 140 2.71 8.54 11.96
N VAL A 141 2.79 7.50 12.76
CA VAL A 141 2.32 7.47 14.14
C VAL A 141 3.41 6.91 15.03
N ARG A 142 3.24 7.09 16.33
CA ARG A 142 4.14 6.42 17.29
C ARG A 142 3.96 4.91 17.15
N GLY A 143 5.04 4.21 16.78
CA GLY A 143 5.07 2.76 16.85
C GLY A 143 4.87 2.36 18.30
N GLU A 144 3.85 1.58 18.59
CA GLU A 144 3.88 0.82 19.81
C GLU A 144 5.11 -0.09 19.70
N LEU A 145 6.18 0.24 20.44
CA LEU A 145 7.25 -0.70 20.70
C LEU A 145 6.54 -2.02 20.98
N ALA A 146 7.03 -3.14 20.44
CA ALA A 146 6.40 -4.45 20.58
C ALA A 146 6.00 -4.66 22.05
N ASN A 147 4.91 -4.03 22.44
CA ASN A 147 4.39 -4.08 23.79
C ASN A 147 3.81 -5.47 23.92
N TRP A 148 4.49 -6.32 24.69
CA TRP A 148 3.91 -7.58 25.13
C TRP A 148 2.60 -7.37 25.94
N VAL A 149 2.32 -6.11 26.35
CA VAL A 149 1.11 -5.72 27.10
C VAL A 149 -0.19 -6.06 26.36
N PRO A 150 -0.39 -5.77 25.06
CA PRO A 150 -1.58 -6.24 24.33
C PRO A 150 -1.67 -7.77 24.29
N VAL A 151 -0.55 -8.45 24.11
CA VAL A 151 -0.49 -9.91 24.14
C VAL A 151 -0.86 -10.43 25.54
N ALA A 152 -0.26 -9.86 26.58
CA ALA A 152 -0.62 -10.21 27.96
C ALA A 152 -2.11 -9.91 28.25
N ARG A 153 -2.63 -8.76 27.81
CA ARG A 153 -4.04 -8.41 27.98
C ARG A 153 -4.96 -9.38 27.24
N ALA A 154 -4.56 -9.90 26.07
CA ALA A 154 -5.31 -10.93 25.37
C ALA A 154 -5.40 -12.24 26.20
N PHE A 155 -4.30 -12.65 26.85
CA PHE A 155 -4.28 -13.81 27.76
C PHE A 155 -5.13 -13.61 29.03
N PHE A 156 -5.25 -12.37 29.51
CA PHE A 156 -6.11 -12.05 30.66
C PHE A 156 -7.51 -11.55 30.25
N SER A 157 -7.88 -11.70 28.99
CA SER A 157 -9.23 -11.33 28.54
C SER A 157 -10.27 -12.28 29.15
N ILE A 158 -11.46 -11.75 29.43
CA ILE A 158 -12.56 -12.55 30.00
C ILE A 158 -12.96 -13.71 29.08
N ASN A 159 -12.83 -13.53 27.77
CA ASN A 159 -13.12 -14.57 26.79
C ASN A 159 -12.09 -15.70 26.83
N PHE A 160 -10.79 -15.38 26.95
CA PHE A 160 -9.74 -16.35 27.12
C PHE A 160 -9.90 -17.13 28.43
N LEU A 161 -10.19 -16.41 29.54
CA LEU A 161 -10.40 -17.03 30.84
C LEU A 161 -11.62 -17.96 30.83
N ARG A 162 -12.71 -17.56 30.18
CA ARG A 162 -13.90 -18.45 29.99
C ARG A 162 -13.54 -19.70 29.18
N ALA A 163 -12.81 -19.55 28.07
CA ALA A 163 -12.39 -20.69 27.26
C ALA A 163 -11.49 -21.65 28.06
N MET A 164 -10.57 -21.12 28.87
CA MET A 164 -9.71 -21.90 29.76
C MET A 164 -10.51 -22.64 30.83
N LEU A 165 -11.49 -21.95 31.46
CA LEU A 165 -12.38 -22.59 32.46
C LEU A 165 -13.23 -23.70 31.86
N VAL A 166 -13.77 -23.50 30.66
CA VAL A 166 -14.52 -24.54 29.94
C VAL A 166 -13.63 -25.74 29.65
N LEU A 167 -12.40 -25.50 29.16
CA LEU A 167 -11.43 -26.56 28.87
C LEU A 167 -11.08 -27.37 30.13
N ILE A 168 -10.77 -26.69 31.25
CA ILE A 168 -10.51 -27.33 32.54
C ILE A 168 -11.74 -28.12 33.00
N GLY A 169 -12.95 -27.55 32.87
CA GLY A 169 -14.19 -28.21 33.22
C GLY A 169 -14.40 -29.51 32.43
N ILE A 170 -14.15 -29.50 31.12
CA ILE A 170 -14.26 -30.69 30.27
C ILE A 170 -13.21 -31.74 30.68
N ALA A 171 -11.95 -31.32 30.90
CA ALA A 171 -10.90 -32.24 31.35
C ALA A 171 -11.20 -32.90 32.70
N LEU A 172 -11.71 -32.11 33.64
CA LEU A 172 -12.18 -32.64 34.95
C LEU A 172 -13.31 -33.62 34.77
N PHE A 173 -14.32 -33.29 33.96
CA PHE A 173 -15.46 -34.16 33.69
C PHE A 173 -15.01 -35.48 33.08
N VAL A 174 -14.17 -35.47 32.06
CA VAL A 174 -13.62 -36.70 31.45
C VAL A 174 -12.76 -37.47 32.42
N GLY A 175 -11.94 -36.81 33.24
CA GLY A 175 -11.15 -37.44 34.29
C GLY A 175 -12.01 -38.20 35.32
N ILE A 176 -13.15 -37.60 35.73
CA ILE A 176 -14.11 -38.24 36.63
C ILE A 176 -14.79 -39.44 35.96
N LEU A 177 -15.14 -39.32 34.66
CA LEU A 177 -15.72 -40.43 33.91
C LEU A 177 -14.77 -41.62 33.78
N ILE A 178 -13.48 -41.36 33.47
CA ILE A 178 -12.42 -42.39 33.39
C ILE A 178 -12.32 -43.06 34.73
N TRP A 179 -12.21 -42.31 35.84
CA TRP A 179 -12.19 -42.90 37.18
C TRP A 179 -13.41 -43.76 37.45
N LEU A 180 -14.60 -43.34 37.10
CA LEU A 180 -15.83 -44.08 37.34
C LEU A 180 -15.85 -45.43 36.63
N PHE A 181 -15.36 -45.49 35.37
CA PHE A 181 -15.27 -46.74 34.61
C PHE A 181 -14.14 -47.63 35.06
N GLU A 182 -12.98 -47.06 35.46
CA GLU A 182 -11.75 -47.79 35.77
C GLU A 182 -11.64 -48.22 37.25
N ARG A 183 -12.37 -47.58 38.17
CA ARG A 183 -12.21 -47.82 39.63
C ARG A 183 -12.33 -49.27 40.07
N ARG A 184 -12.95 -50.15 39.25
CA ARG A 184 -13.13 -51.60 39.54
C ARG A 184 -12.23 -52.49 38.71
N ALA A 185 -11.67 -51.99 37.64
CA ALA A 185 -10.94 -52.78 36.65
C ALA A 185 -9.44 -52.49 36.64
N ASN A 186 -9.00 -51.40 37.29
CA ASN A 186 -7.61 -50.96 37.23
C ASN A 186 -7.13 -50.46 38.60
N ASP A 187 -6.06 -51.04 39.11
CA ASP A 187 -5.51 -50.73 40.42
C ASP A 187 -5.02 -49.31 40.59
N HIS A 188 -4.61 -48.64 39.49
CA HIS A 188 -4.21 -47.23 39.52
C HIS A 188 -5.33 -46.28 39.82
N PHE A 189 -6.59 -46.66 39.55
CA PHE A 189 -7.76 -45.88 39.76
C PHE A 189 -8.61 -46.39 40.94
N SER A 190 -8.17 -47.49 41.60
CA SER A 190 -8.83 -48.12 42.75
C SER A 190 -8.39 -47.50 44.08
N GLY A 191 -9.00 -47.91 45.20
CA GLY A 191 -8.67 -47.42 46.53
C GLY A 191 -9.50 -46.26 47.00
N HIS A 192 -8.90 -45.32 47.78
CA HIS A 192 -9.62 -44.20 48.35
C HIS A 192 -10.21 -43.27 47.24
N PRO A 193 -11.48 -42.88 47.29
CA PRO A 193 -12.13 -42.13 46.19
C PRO A 193 -11.38 -40.91 45.71
N ILE A 194 -10.78 -40.10 46.61
CA ILE A 194 -10.00 -38.91 46.28
C ILE A 194 -8.77 -39.28 45.47
N ARG A 195 -8.03 -40.34 45.84
CA ARG A 195 -6.83 -40.76 45.14
C ARG A 195 -7.12 -41.28 43.73
N GLY A 196 -8.18 -42.06 43.59
CA GLY A 196 -8.59 -42.59 42.29
C GLY A 196 -9.10 -41.46 41.34
N MET A 197 -9.86 -40.52 41.89
CA MET A 197 -10.38 -39.37 41.13
C MET A 197 -9.23 -38.45 40.65
N THR A 198 -8.23 -38.15 41.51
CA THR A 198 -7.06 -37.36 41.09
C THR A 198 -6.25 -38.07 40.03
N SER A 199 -6.12 -39.42 40.08
CA SER A 199 -5.49 -40.19 39.01
C SER A 199 -6.22 -40.11 37.69
N GLY A 200 -7.57 -40.08 37.68
CA GLY A 200 -8.37 -39.92 36.49
C GLY A 200 -8.21 -38.50 35.87
N ILE A 201 -8.22 -37.49 36.71
CA ILE A 201 -8.00 -36.11 36.29
C ILE A 201 -6.60 -35.91 35.71
N TRP A 202 -5.59 -36.45 36.41
CA TRP A 202 -4.20 -36.42 35.95
C TRP A 202 -4.09 -37.12 34.58
N TRP A 203 -4.68 -38.32 34.44
CA TRP A 203 -4.66 -39.02 33.17
C TRP A 203 -5.32 -38.22 32.04
N SER A 204 -6.48 -37.61 32.30
CA SER A 204 -7.15 -36.77 31.31
C SER A 204 -6.29 -35.59 30.83
N ALA A 205 -5.58 -34.93 31.75
CA ALA A 205 -4.68 -33.83 31.42
C ALA A 205 -3.47 -34.30 30.62
N VAL A 206 -2.84 -35.43 31.01
CA VAL A 206 -1.69 -36.03 30.32
C VAL A 206 -2.11 -36.52 28.92
N ALA A 207 -3.28 -37.16 28.80
CA ALA A 207 -3.80 -37.64 27.52
C ALA A 207 -4.06 -36.47 26.52
N MET A 208 -4.44 -35.31 27.04
CA MET A 208 -4.61 -34.11 26.23
C MET A 208 -3.29 -33.62 25.59
N THR A 209 -2.18 -33.74 26.29
CA THR A 209 -0.85 -33.34 25.77
C THR A 209 -0.14 -34.47 25.03
N GLN A 210 -0.71 -35.68 24.95
CA GLN A 210 -0.15 -36.90 24.38
C GLN A 210 1.18 -37.36 25.05
N ALA A 211 1.59 -36.68 26.11
CA ALA A 211 2.81 -37.00 26.85
C ALA A 211 2.53 -38.15 27.85
N GLY A 212 2.80 -39.40 27.45
CA GLY A 212 2.78 -40.54 28.38
C GLY A 212 1.41 -41.19 28.64
N ALA A 213 0.43 -40.98 27.79
CA ALA A 213 -0.92 -41.60 27.91
C ALA A 213 -0.87 -43.16 27.93
N ALA A 214 0.24 -43.75 27.50
CA ALA A 214 0.41 -45.19 27.47
C ALA A 214 0.76 -45.81 28.83
N GLN A 215 1.29 -45.03 29.80
CA GLN A 215 1.79 -45.61 31.08
C GLN A 215 0.66 -46.02 32.03
N ASN A 216 -0.52 -45.45 31.93
CA ASN A 216 -1.70 -45.78 32.77
C ASN A 216 -2.97 -45.89 31.91
N ALA A 217 -2.87 -46.64 30.80
CA ALA A 217 -3.99 -46.78 29.88
C ALA A 217 -5.20 -47.43 30.55
N PRO A 218 -6.43 -47.01 30.23
CA PRO A 218 -7.66 -47.63 30.71
C PRO A 218 -7.69 -49.13 30.37
N ALA A 219 -8.04 -49.96 31.36
CA ALA A 219 -8.12 -51.42 31.22
C ALA A 219 -9.52 -51.88 30.76
N SER A 220 -10.57 -51.15 31.18
CA SER A 220 -11.96 -51.47 30.82
C SER A 220 -12.29 -51.09 29.39
N LEU A 221 -13.20 -51.81 28.76
CA LEU A 221 -13.67 -51.53 27.40
C LEU A 221 -14.34 -50.14 27.27
N PRO A 222 -15.24 -49.72 28.19
CA PRO A 222 -15.78 -48.37 28.14
C PRO A 222 -14.74 -47.27 28.40
N GLY A 223 -13.77 -47.52 29.28
CA GLY A 223 -12.63 -46.61 29.52
C GLY A 223 -11.78 -46.41 28.28
N ARG A 224 -11.48 -47.47 27.54
CA ARG A 224 -10.68 -47.42 26.29
C ARG A 224 -11.42 -46.64 25.20
N LEU A 225 -12.71 -46.87 25.01
CA LEU A 225 -13.53 -46.11 24.03
C LEU A 225 -13.54 -44.62 24.38
N LEU A 226 -13.80 -44.29 25.66
CA LEU A 226 -13.78 -42.90 26.13
C LEU A 226 -12.39 -42.26 25.92
N ALA A 227 -11.31 -43.00 26.19
CA ALA A 227 -9.96 -42.56 26.01
C ALA A 227 -9.65 -42.20 24.55
N VAL A 228 -10.05 -43.05 23.58
CA VAL A 228 -9.89 -42.77 22.15
C VAL A 228 -10.66 -41.51 21.73
N VAL A 229 -11.92 -41.40 22.13
CA VAL A 229 -12.74 -40.21 21.83
C VAL A 229 -12.09 -38.95 22.44
N TRP A 230 -11.62 -39.03 23.69
CA TRP A 230 -10.97 -37.91 24.37
C TRP A 230 -9.68 -37.50 23.68
N MET A 231 -8.83 -38.46 23.27
CA MET A 231 -7.59 -38.14 22.53
C MET A 231 -7.87 -37.43 21.20
N ILE A 232 -8.87 -37.88 20.43
CA ILE A 232 -9.27 -37.21 19.19
C ILE A 232 -9.82 -35.81 19.48
N ALA A 233 -10.74 -35.71 20.45
CA ALA A 233 -11.31 -34.43 20.84
C ALA A 233 -10.27 -33.43 21.34
N SER A 234 -9.27 -33.89 22.11
CA SER A 234 -8.22 -33.02 22.63
C SER A 234 -7.35 -32.43 21.53
N ILE A 235 -7.05 -33.19 20.46
CA ILE A 235 -6.32 -32.68 19.30
C ILE A 235 -7.07 -31.53 18.64
N VAL A 236 -8.38 -31.72 18.44
CA VAL A 236 -9.25 -30.67 17.85
C VAL A 236 -9.31 -29.43 18.74
N VAL A 237 -9.45 -29.62 20.06
CA VAL A 237 -9.50 -28.50 21.03
C VAL A 237 -8.19 -27.72 21.02
N ILE A 238 -7.04 -28.39 21.04
CA ILE A 238 -5.73 -27.74 20.99
C ILE A 238 -5.58 -26.99 19.66
N ALA A 239 -5.98 -27.59 18.52
CA ALA A 239 -5.90 -26.96 17.22
C ALA A 239 -6.75 -25.68 17.16
N VAL A 240 -8.00 -25.73 17.64
CA VAL A 240 -8.90 -24.56 17.71
C VAL A 240 -8.35 -23.49 18.65
N PHE A 241 -7.80 -23.89 19.79
CA PHE A 241 -7.18 -22.96 20.74
C PHE A 241 -5.97 -22.26 20.11
N THR A 242 -5.07 -23.00 19.48
CA THR A 242 -3.89 -22.43 18.80
C THR A 242 -4.31 -21.49 17.68
N ALA A 243 -5.30 -21.89 16.85
CA ALA A 243 -5.82 -21.04 15.79
C ALA A 243 -6.45 -19.75 16.36
N SER A 244 -7.20 -19.83 17.46
CA SER A 244 -7.82 -18.67 18.10
C SER A 244 -6.78 -17.69 18.67
N VAL A 245 -5.74 -18.18 19.31
CA VAL A 245 -4.62 -17.37 19.83
C VAL A 245 -3.87 -16.70 18.69
N THR A 246 -3.53 -17.44 17.63
CA THR A 246 -2.87 -16.92 16.44
C THR A 246 -3.71 -15.85 15.77
N SER A 247 -5.00 -16.09 15.58
CA SER A 247 -5.94 -15.11 15.02
C SER A 247 -6.02 -13.84 15.86
N ALA A 248 -6.10 -13.95 17.18
CA ALA A 248 -6.16 -12.80 18.08
C ALA A 248 -4.88 -11.94 17.99
N ILE A 249 -3.70 -12.56 17.91
CA ILE A 249 -2.42 -11.86 17.76
C ILE A 249 -2.36 -11.18 16.39
N THR A 250 -2.74 -11.88 15.32
CA THR A 250 -2.69 -11.35 13.94
C THR A 250 -3.67 -10.20 13.75
N THR A 251 -4.88 -10.31 14.28
CA THR A 251 -5.91 -9.25 14.16
C THR A 251 -5.46 -7.97 14.87
N HIS A 252 -4.78 -8.07 16.01
CA HIS A 252 -4.25 -6.90 16.73
C HIS A 252 -3.12 -6.18 15.97
N GLN A 253 -2.32 -6.91 15.19
CA GLN A 253 -1.28 -6.33 14.33
C GLN A 253 -1.85 -5.62 13.10
N LEU A 254 -3.09 -5.93 12.70
CA LEU A 254 -3.76 -5.34 11.53
C LEU A 254 -4.67 -4.15 11.89
N GLN A 255 -4.97 -3.92 13.15
CA GLN A 255 -5.73 -2.75 13.60
C GLN A 255 -4.79 -1.54 13.72
N SER A 256 -4.48 -0.91 12.59
CA SER A 256 -3.90 0.43 12.58
C SER A 256 -4.89 1.40 13.23
N ILE A 257 -4.37 2.35 14.01
CA ILE A 257 -5.15 3.42 14.66
C ILE A 257 -5.91 4.24 13.60
N VAL A 258 -5.39 4.29 12.38
CA VAL A 258 -5.97 5.00 11.23
C VAL A 258 -6.16 4.00 10.10
N GLN A 259 -7.39 3.80 9.68
CA GLN A 259 -7.79 2.98 8.52
C GLN A 259 -8.43 3.84 7.43
N ASN A 260 -9.14 4.88 7.86
CA ASN A 260 -9.87 5.81 6.99
C ASN A 260 -9.48 7.24 7.29
N VAL A 261 -9.78 8.14 6.36
CA VAL A 261 -9.54 9.58 6.51
C VAL A 261 -10.28 10.14 7.72
N ASP A 262 -11.49 9.65 8.00
CA ASP A 262 -12.30 10.12 9.13
C ASP A 262 -11.67 9.82 10.49
N ASP A 263 -10.83 8.80 10.61
CA ASP A 263 -10.12 8.48 11.85
C ASP A 263 -9.15 9.62 12.25
N LEU A 264 -8.61 10.35 11.27
CA LEU A 264 -7.74 11.50 11.47
C LEU A 264 -8.44 12.65 12.22
N ARG A 265 -9.78 12.75 12.14
CA ARG A 265 -10.56 13.81 12.82
C ARG A 265 -10.46 13.75 14.34
N SER A 266 -10.21 12.56 14.87
CA SER A 266 -10.08 12.34 16.33
C SER A 266 -8.67 12.53 16.86
N LEU A 267 -7.69 12.76 15.97
CA LEU A 267 -6.27 12.86 16.28
C LEU A 267 -5.77 14.29 16.13
N ARG A 268 -4.70 14.63 16.87
CA ARG A 268 -3.93 15.84 16.62
C ARG A 268 -2.98 15.55 15.46
N VAL A 269 -3.31 16.10 14.30
CA VAL A 269 -2.61 15.81 13.05
C VAL A 269 -1.63 16.93 12.72
N GLY A 270 -0.39 16.58 12.34
CA GLY A 270 0.60 17.52 11.83
C GLY A 270 0.83 17.34 10.32
N VAL A 271 1.21 18.44 9.66
CA VAL A 271 1.55 18.50 8.22
C VAL A 271 2.73 19.43 7.97
N VAL A 272 3.30 19.39 6.77
CA VAL A 272 4.36 20.33 6.33
C VAL A 272 3.76 21.53 5.62
N GLU A 273 4.25 22.72 5.91
CA GLU A 273 3.86 23.97 5.26
C GLU A 273 4.06 23.89 3.72
N GLY A 274 3.03 24.27 2.97
CA GLY A 274 3.05 24.29 1.50
C GLY A 274 3.10 22.91 0.83
N SER A 275 2.87 21.83 1.60
CA SER A 275 2.71 20.48 1.04
C SER A 275 1.29 20.23 0.55
N SER A 276 1.12 19.22 -0.31
CA SER A 276 -0.20 18.74 -0.75
C SER A 276 -1.04 18.16 0.40
N SER A 277 -0.40 17.76 1.50
CA SER A 277 -1.09 17.29 2.69
C SER A 277 -1.95 18.36 3.34
N VAL A 278 -1.53 19.63 3.28
CA VAL A 278 -2.33 20.77 3.77
C VAL A 278 -3.61 20.89 2.94
N ASP A 279 -3.47 20.96 1.60
CA ASP A 279 -4.60 21.07 0.68
C ASP A 279 -5.60 19.92 0.88
N PHE A 280 -5.09 18.69 1.08
CA PHE A 280 -5.92 17.50 1.31
C PHE A 280 -6.69 17.59 2.63
N LEU A 281 -6.03 17.91 3.75
CA LEU A 281 -6.70 17.96 5.06
C LEU A 281 -7.68 19.12 5.14
N ASP A 282 -7.38 20.25 4.51
CA ASP A 282 -8.31 21.39 4.37
C ASP A 282 -9.57 21.00 3.59
N ALA A 283 -9.41 20.32 2.46
CA ALA A 283 -10.52 19.81 1.66
C ALA A 283 -11.40 18.82 2.47
N GLN A 284 -10.79 18.01 3.33
CA GLN A 284 -11.47 17.09 4.24
C GLN A 284 -11.96 17.76 5.52
N ARG A 285 -11.69 19.05 5.74
CA ARG A 285 -12.03 19.81 6.95
C ARG A 285 -11.48 19.17 8.22
N ILE A 286 -10.23 18.68 8.17
CA ILE A 286 -9.53 18.10 9.30
C ILE A 286 -8.59 19.14 9.89
N THR A 287 -8.75 19.43 11.19
CA THR A 287 -7.88 20.35 11.91
C THR A 287 -6.47 19.78 12.01
N HIS A 288 -5.47 20.59 11.67
CA HIS A 288 -4.08 20.17 11.65
C HIS A 288 -3.13 21.27 12.14
N GLU A 289 -1.94 20.86 12.58
CA GLU A 289 -0.85 21.74 12.97
C GLU A 289 0.22 21.76 11.86
N VAL A 290 0.70 22.95 11.49
CA VAL A 290 1.64 23.14 10.39
C VAL A 290 3.07 23.23 10.93
N PHE A 291 3.96 22.40 10.36
CA PHE A 291 5.39 22.36 10.68
C PHE A 291 6.21 22.85 9.49
N ARG A 292 7.39 23.44 9.77
CA ARG A 292 8.28 23.98 8.72
C ARG A 292 8.95 22.89 7.88
N ASP A 293 9.25 21.74 8.50
CA ASP A 293 9.92 20.63 7.88
C ASP A 293 9.39 19.29 8.43
N PRO A 294 9.54 18.19 7.67
CA PRO A 294 9.02 16.88 8.07
C PRO A 294 9.63 16.35 9.38
N GLU A 295 10.90 16.65 9.64
CA GLU A 295 11.57 16.16 10.84
C GLU A 295 11.02 16.83 12.11
N ALA A 296 10.68 18.11 12.04
CA ALA A 296 10.04 18.81 13.15
C ALA A 296 8.69 18.18 13.51
N GLY A 297 7.87 17.86 12.50
CA GLY A 297 6.59 17.18 12.70
C GLY A 297 6.77 15.75 13.25
N LEU A 298 7.72 14.98 12.73
CA LEU A 298 8.02 13.64 13.25
C LEU A 298 8.55 13.67 14.69
N ARG A 299 9.38 14.63 15.06
CA ARG A 299 9.79 14.83 16.47
C ARG A 299 8.59 15.15 17.37
N ALA A 300 7.62 15.91 16.87
CA ALA A 300 6.39 16.20 17.60
C ALA A 300 5.54 14.93 17.85
N VAL A 301 5.46 14.01 16.85
CA VAL A 301 4.85 12.68 17.02
C VAL A 301 5.62 11.88 18.06
N GLU A 302 6.94 11.82 17.98
CA GLU A 302 7.77 11.05 18.91
C GLU A 302 7.65 11.58 20.35
N ALA A 303 7.58 12.90 20.53
CA ALA A 303 7.35 13.55 21.81
C ALA A 303 5.91 13.41 22.32
N GLY A 304 4.93 13.11 21.44
CA GLY A 304 3.51 12.97 21.78
C GLY A 304 2.75 14.29 21.88
N THR A 305 3.28 15.35 21.30
CA THR A 305 2.56 16.63 21.18
C THR A 305 1.47 16.54 20.11
N ILE A 306 1.71 15.76 19.07
CA ILE A 306 0.71 15.34 18.06
C ILE A 306 0.63 13.81 18.00
N ASP A 307 -0.48 13.30 17.48
CA ASP A 307 -0.77 11.86 17.45
C ASP A 307 -0.41 11.23 16.11
N ALA A 308 -0.53 11.98 15.02
CA ALA A 308 -0.27 11.54 13.66
C ALA A 308 0.40 12.66 12.84
N PHE A 309 1.23 12.29 11.88
CA PHE A 309 1.84 13.20 10.92
C PHE A 309 1.58 12.72 9.51
N VAL A 310 0.97 13.58 8.69
CA VAL A 310 0.56 13.28 7.31
C VAL A 310 1.51 13.97 6.36
N TYR A 311 2.14 13.18 5.49
CA TYR A 311 3.06 13.67 4.48
C TYR A 311 3.20 12.66 3.34
N ASP A 312 3.86 13.02 2.25
CA ASP A 312 4.13 12.16 1.11
C ASP A 312 4.77 10.84 1.56
N ARG A 313 4.13 9.72 1.28
CA ARG A 313 4.49 8.41 1.83
C ARG A 313 5.94 7.99 1.61
N PRO A 314 6.53 8.09 0.39
CA PRO A 314 7.92 7.66 0.20
C PRO A 314 8.93 8.52 0.97
N LEU A 315 8.69 9.85 1.06
CA LEU A 315 9.53 10.76 1.85
C LEU A 315 9.41 10.41 3.34
N LEU A 316 8.17 10.22 3.80
CA LEU A 316 7.86 9.88 5.18
C LEU A 316 8.53 8.55 5.58
N THR A 317 8.39 7.53 4.74
CA THR A 317 8.99 6.22 4.97
C THR A 317 10.51 6.31 5.02
N TRP A 318 11.12 7.05 4.09
CA TRP A 318 12.57 7.26 4.08
C TRP A 318 13.07 7.90 5.38
N ILE A 319 12.47 9.02 5.79
CA ILE A 319 12.89 9.77 6.98
C ILE A 319 12.70 8.93 8.24
N VAL A 320 11.55 8.27 8.39
CA VAL A 320 11.25 7.43 9.56
C VAL A 320 12.26 6.29 9.67
N ARG A 321 12.57 5.60 8.57
CA ARG A 321 13.54 4.49 8.56
C ARG A 321 14.95 4.92 8.96
N GLN A 322 15.35 6.13 8.59
CA GLN A 322 16.71 6.63 8.84
C GLN A 322 16.89 7.24 10.24
N LYS A 323 15.86 7.91 10.76
CA LYS A 323 16.02 8.80 11.92
C LYS A 323 15.11 8.51 13.12
N PHE A 324 14.01 7.75 12.94
CA PHE A 324 12.96 7.61 13.95
C PHE A 324 12.58 6.14 14.19
N SER A 325 13.33 5.45 15.05
CA SER A 325 13.10 4.02 15.35
C SER A 325 11.80 3.76 16.15
N ARG A 326 11.22 4.79 16.78
CA ARG A 326 10.00 4.70 17.57
C ARG A 326 8.73 5.06 16.79
N LEU A 327 8.89 5.50 15.57
CA LEU A 327 7.78 5.83 14.69
C LEU A 327 7.56 4.71 13.67
N GLN A 328 6.35 4.60 13.17
CA GLN A 328 5.98 3.73 12.07
C GLN A 328 5.13 4.48 11.07
N VAL A 329 5.33 4.20 9.79
CA VAL A 329 4.45 4.66 8.73
C VAL A 329 3.40 3.59 8.52
N LEU A 330 2.13 3.98 8.58
CA LEU A 330 1.01 3.07 8.39
C LEU A 330 0.95 2.59 6.94
N ARG A 331 0.38 1.39 6.74
CA ARG A 331 0.21 0.82 5.40
C ARG A 331 -0.85 1.53 4.56
N VAL A 332 -1.76 2.24 5.21
CA VAL A 332 -2.79 3.03 4.55
C VAL A 332 -2.17 4.19 3.78
N THR A 333 -2.70 4.44 2.59
CA THR A 333 -2.32 5.57 1.74
C THR A 333 -3.59 6.34 1.39
N PHE A 334 -3.54 7.65 1.57
CA PHE A 334 -4.63 8.56 1.21
C PHE A 334 -4.21 9.39 0.00
N ASP A 335 -5.19 9.93 -0.71
CA ASP A 335 -4.99 10.90 -1.78
C ASP A 335 -3.90 10.48 -2.77
N GLN A 336 -4.26 9.67 -3.75
CA GLN A 336 -3.34 9.22 -4.78
C GLN A 336 -2.73 10.42 -5.51
N GLN A 337 -1.42 10.50 -5.58
CA GLN A 337 -0.67 11.65 -6.06
C GLN A 337 0.36 11.24 -7.12
N ASN A 338 0.62 12.16 -8.02
CA ASN A 338 1.57 11.99 -9.10
C ASN A 338 2.70 13.01 -8.97
N TYR A 339 3.95 12.58 -9.08
CA TYR A 339 5.09 13.47 -9.15
C TYR A 339 5.49 13.72 -10.59
N ALA A 340 5.74 14.98 -10.92
CA ALA A 340 6.21 15.42 -12.23
C ALA A 340 7.27 16.51 -12.10
N VAL A 341 7.95 16.78 -13.20
CA VAL A 341 8.85 17.93 -13.32
C VAL A 341 7.99 19.16 -13.59
N ALA A 342 8.18 20.23 -12.81
CA ALA A 342 7.50 21.48 -13.05
C ALA A 342 8.34 22.36 -14.00
N LEU A 343 7.66 23.04 -14.92
CA LEU A 343 8.23 23.85 -15.98
C LEU A 343 7.58 25.23 -15.99
N PRO A 344 8.24 26.28 -16.52
CA PRO A 344 7.58 27.53 -16.85
C PRO A 344 6.37 27.31 -17.76
N PRO A 345 5.34 28.14 -17.67
CA PRO A 345 4.22 28.11 -18.61
C PRO A 345 4.70 28.20 -20.06
N ASP A 346 4.10 27.40 -20.93
CA ASP A 346 4.43 27.32 -22.36
C ASP A 346 5.89 26.94 -22.66
N SER A 347 6.53 26.17 -21.78
CA SER A 347 7.94 25.75 -21.93
C SER A 347 8.14 24.87 -23.17
N MET A 348 9.10 25.23 -24.02
CA MET A 348 9.52 24.42 -25.17
C MET A 348 10.14 23.07 -24.75
N LEU A 349 10.60 22.95 -23.50
CA LEU A 349 11.15 21.71 -22.96
C LEU A 349 10.09 20.64 -22.70
N ARG A 350 8.80 21.01 -22.58
CA ARG A 350 7.74 20.09 -22.16
C ARG A 350 7.63 18.87 -23.07
N VAL A 351 7.45 19.08 -24.36
CA VAL A 351 7.25 17.95 -25.31
C VAL A 351 8.48 17.04 -25.42
N PRO A 352 9.72 17.56 -25.57
CA PRO A 352 10.91 16.70 -25.56
C PRO A 352 11.11 15.94 -24.27
N LEU A 353 10.86 16.57 -23.11
CA LEU A 353 10.93 15.91 -21.80
C LEU A 353 9.86 14.84 -21.64
N ASP A 354 8.63 15.09 -22.07
CA ASP A 354 7.54 14.11 -22.00
C ASP A 354 7.84 12.85 -22.81
N ILE A 355 8.39 13.01 -24.03
CA ILE A 355 8.76 11.88 -24.89
C ILE A 355 9.87 11.04 -24.24
N ALA A 356 10.94 11.70 -23.75
CA ALA A 356 12.04 11.02 -23.11
C ALA A 356 11.60 10.34 -21.80
N LEU A 357 10.77 11.00 -21.02
CA LEU A 357 10.25 10.51 -19.75
C LEU A 357 9.39 9.26 -19.94
N LEU A 358 8.48 9.25 -20.92
CA LEU A 358 7.65 8.08 -21.23
C LEU A 358 8.48 6.88 -21.70
N ALA A 359 9.59 7.12 -22.40
CA ALA A 359 10.50 6.06 -22.81
C ALA A 359 11.29 5.48 -21.63
N ASP A 360 11.69 6.34 -20.68
CA ASP A 360 12.56 5.95 -19.57
C ASP A 360 11.78 5.27 -18.43
N VAL A 361 10.56 5.73 -18.10
CA VAL A 361 9.74 5.21 -16.98
C VAL A 361 9.34 3.73 -17.19
N ASP A 362 9.23 3.27 -18.42
CA ASP A 362 8.95 1.85 -18.74
C ASP A 362 10.22 0.98 -18.89
N SER A 363 11.40 1.55 -18.66
CA SER A 363 12.68 0.86 -18.87
C SER A 363 13.15 0.06 -17.65
N GLU A 364 13.99 -0.97 -17.88
CA GLU A 364 14.68 -1.70 -16.81
C GLU A 364 15.60 -0.80 -15.97
N TRP A 365 16.16 0.24 -16.60
CA TRP A 365 16.96 1.22 -15.90
C TRP A 365 16.16 1.93 -14.80
N TRP A 366 14.93 2.33 -15.10
CA TRP A 366 14.05 2.96 -14.13
C TRP A 366 13.73 2.05 -12.95
N ASP A 367 13.41 0.78 -13.21
CA ASP A 367 13.19 -0.22 -12.16
C ASP A 367 14.42 -0.35 -11.24
N GLN A 368 15.63 -0.32 -11.81
CA GLN A 368 16.88 -0.35 -11.03
C GLN A 368 17.08 0.91 -10.18
N VAL A 369 16.72 2.09 -10.69
CA VAL A 369 16.76 3.35 -9.93
C VAL A 369 15.80 3.28 -8.75
N LEU A 370 14.54 2.90 -8.98
CA LEU A 370 13.55 2.76 -7.91
C LEU A 370 14.01 1.74 -6.86
N TYR A 371 14.50 0.58 -7.28
CA TYR A 371 15.03 -0.44 -6.39
C TYR A 371 16.18 0.06 -5.51
N ARG A 372 17.10 0.83 -6.08
CA ARG A 372 18.27 1.40 -5.39
C ARG A 372 17.87 2.29 -4.22
N TYR A 373 16.84 3.12 -4.41
CA TYR A 373 16.45 4.11 -3.41
C TYR A 373 15.33 3.63 -2.48
N LEU A 374 14.37 2.87 -2.98
CA LEU A 374 13.17 2.45 -2.22
C LEU A 374 13.28 1.02 -1.67
N GLY A 375 14.08 0.16 -2.32
CA GLY A 375 14.20 -1.26 -1.99
C GLY A 375 13.00 -2.09 -2.47
N MET A 376 13.04 -3.42 -2.24
CA MET A 376 12.01 -4.35 -2.73
C MET A 376 10.62 -4.13 -2.13
N ALA A 377 10.52 -3.55 -0.93
CA ALA A 377 9.26 -3.47 -0.19
C ALA A 377 8.28 -2.41 -0.69
N GLU A 378 8.75 -1.47 -1.52
CA GLU A 378 7.93 -0.35 -2.02
C GLU A 378 7.79 -0.31 -3.54
N VAL A 379 8.48 -1.21 -4.25
CA VAL A 379 8.22 -1.45 -5.68
C VAL A 379 7.01 -2.39 -5.76
N GLU A 380 5.81 -1.87 -5.44
CA GLU A 380 4.58 -2.65 -5.61
C GLU A 380 4.36 -2.98 -7.10
N PRO A 381 3.92 -4.23 -7.42
CA PRO A 381 3.59 -4.60 -8.80
C PRO A 381 2.47 -3.76 -9.44
N GLY A 382 1.75 -2.96 -8.65
CA GLY A 382 0.68 -2.07 -9.09
C GLY A 382 1.15 -0.82 -9.84
N ASN A 383 2.39 -0.39 -9.64
CA ASN A 383 2.94 0.77 -10.38
C ASN A 383 3.21 0.48 -11.87
N LYS A 384 3.18 -0.81 -12.26
CA LYS A 384 3.28 -1.24 -13.67
C LYS A 384 1.92 -1.45 -14.36
N SER A 385 0.79 -1.42 -13.64
CA SER A 385 -0.49 -1.93 -14.17
C SER A 385 -1.50 -0.87 -14.59
N ALA A 386 -1.40 0.35 -14.13
CA ALA A 386 -2.38 1.39 -14.48
C ALA A 386 -2.35 1.73 -15.99
N TRP A 387 -1.18 1.72 -16.62
CA TRP A 387 -1.01 2.03 -18.05
C TRP A 387 -1.17 0.83 -19.00
N ARG A 388 -0.99 -0.41 -18.48
CA ARG A 388 -1.13 -1.64 -19.32
C ARG A 388 -2.56 -2.12 -19.49
N SER A 389 -3.48 -1.79 -18.59
CA SER A 389 -4.87 -2.27 -18.66
C SER A 389 -5.72 -1.53 -19.72
N GLU A 390 -5.39 -0.29 -20.06
CA GLU A 390 -6.14 0.46 -21.08
C GLU A 390 -5.67 0.21 -22.52
N GLY A 391 -4.41 -0.21 -22.72
CA GLY A 391 -3.87 -0.48 -24.06
C GLY A 391 -4.28 -1.85 -24.66
N ASN A 392 -4.82 -2.77 -23.87
CA ASN A 392 -5.13 -4.13 -24.34
C ASN A 392 -6.63 -4.40 -24.55
N SER A 393 -7.51 -3.44 -24.29
CA SER A 393 -8.94 -3.53 -24.59
C SER A 393 -9.35 -2.90 -25.94
N ALA A 394 -8.37 -2.45 -26.73
CA ALA A 394 -8.59 -1.85 -28.06
C ALA A 394 -7.89 -2.61 -29.21
N ARG A 395 -7.81 -3.94 -29.09
CA ARG A 395 -7.44 -4.81 -30.23
C ARG A 395 -8.43 -5.95 -30.40
#